data_d8c1c1a9a20389eaad7be15aff0aa5d4
#
_entry.id   d8c1c1a9a20389eaad7be15aff0aa5d4
#
_cell.length_a   1.000
_cell.length_b   1.000
_cell.length_c   1.000
_cell.angle_alpha   90.00
_cell.angle_beta   90.00
_cell.angle_gamma   90.00
#
_symmetry.space_group_name_H-M   'P 1'
#
loop_
_entity.id
_entity.type
_entity.pdbx_description
1 polymer ?
#
loop_
_entity_poly.entity_id
_entity_poly.type
_entity_poly.pdbx_seq_one_letter_code
_entity_poly.pdbx_strand_id
1 'polypeptide(L)'
;MERLSKLLGCAILAAGPEGHDHAMTRLLVLHGPNLNLFGRREPHIYGTTTLAQIDEKLHALARELEVSLECFQSNHEGALIDKLHANIDTVQGALVNPAGLTQHGVALHDAIKAMPFPVLEVHMSNIAAREPWRAHSIISPAVRGTLQGLGWRSYTAGLRIIAELAAESRPTPKETTP
;
A
#
# COMPACT_ATOMS: atom_id res chain seq x y z
N MET A 1 -23.06 -16.95 -72.80
CA MET A 1 -22.02 -17.90 -72.36
C MET A 1 -21.00 -17.03 -71.57
N GLU A 2 -21.30 -16.88 -70.28
CA GLU A 2 -20.79 -17.70 -69.20
C GLU A 2 -19.27 -17.65 -69.00
N ARG A 3 -18.84 -17.03 -67.98
CA ARG A 3 -18.16 -17.72 -66.88
C ARG A 3 -17.86 -16.80 -65.68
N LEU A 4 -18.44 -17.25 -64.60
CA LEU A 4 -18.06 -16.98 -63.21
C LEU A 4 -16.57 -16.89 -62.99
N SER A 5 -16.15 -15.95 -62.18
CA SER A 5 -14.99 -16.09 -61.31
C SER A 5 -15.34 -15.60 -59.93
N LYS A 6 -15.38 -16.55 -59.02
CA LYS A 6 -15.54 -16.37 -57.58
C LYS A 6 -14.29 -15.65 -57.05
N LEU A 7 -14.47 -14.49 -56.48
CA LEU A 7 -13.45 -13.86 -55.63
C LEU A 7 -13.65 -14.38 -54.21
N LEU A 8 -12.71 -15.17 -53.75
CA LEU A 8 -12.53 -15.51 -52.34
C LEU A 8 -12.25 -14.23 -51.55
N GLY A 9 -13.18 -13.82 -50.72
CA GLY A 9 -12.94 -12.84 -49.67
C GLY A 9 -12.10 -13.48 -48.57
N CYS A 10 -10.84 -13.10 -48.51
CA CYS A 10 -9.97 -13.36 -47.36
C CYS A 10 -10.39 -12.43 -46.24
N ALA A 11 -11.18 -12.91 -45.28
CA ALA A 11 -11.47 -12.18 -44.06
C ALA A 11 -10.19 -12.14 -43.20
N ILE A 12 -9.53 -10.99 -43.21
CA ILE A 12 -8.49 -10.70 -42.23
C ILE A 12 -9.20 -10.52 -40.90
N LEU A 13 -9.17 -11.54 -40.05
CA LEU A 13 -9.49 -11.44 -38.65
C LEU A 13 -8.46 -10.50 -38.04
N ALA A 14 -8.89 -9.26 -37.79
CA ALA A 14 -8.15 -8.35 -36.95
C ALA A 14 -8.07 -8.99 -35.55
N ALA A 15 -6.91 -9.49 -35.18
CA ALA A 15 -6.61 -9.82 -33.80
C ALA A 15 -6.75 -8.53 -33.01
N GLY A 16 -7.76 -8.44 -32.14
CA GLY A 16 -7.90 -7.36 -31.20
C GLY A 16 -6.65 -7.31 -30.30
N PRO A 17 -6.35 -6.15 -29.70
CA PRO A 17 -5.19 -6.03 -28.83
C PRO A 17 -5.28 -7.11 -27.76
N GLU A 18 -4.27 -7.97 -27.70
CA GLU A 18 -4.12 -8.94 -26.62
C GLU A 18 -4.15 -8.17 -25.31
N GLY A 19 -5.23 -8.36 -24.53
CA GLY A 19 -5.38 -7.78 -23.23
C GLY A 19 -4.23 -8.28 -22.37
N HIS A 20 -3.27 -7.42 -22.10
CA HIS A 20 -2.28 -7.66 -21.06
C HIS A 20 -3.08 -7.76 -19.76
N ASP A 21 -3.18 -8.96 -19.24
CA ASP A 21 -3.72 -9.23 -17.91
C ASP A 21 -2.76 -8.57 -16.90
N HIS A 22 -2.91 -7.24 -16.74
CA HIS A 22 -2.18 -6.49 -15.73
C HIS A 22 -2.78 -6.88 -14.39
N ALA A 23 -2.19 -7.89 -13.77
CA ALA A 23 -2.52 -8.24 -12.41
C ALA A 23 -2.59 -6.97 -11.56
N MET A 24 -3.76 -6.72 -10.95
CA MET A 24 -4.05 -5.52 -10.15
C MET A 24 -2.98 -5.35 -9.07
N THR A 25 -2.42 -4.15 -8.93
CA THR A 25 -1.46 -3.84 -7.86
C THR A 25 -2.10 -4.11 -6.50
N ARG A 26 -1.44 -4.90 -5.67
CA ARG A 26 -1.90 -5.22 -4.32
C ARG A 26 -1.07 -4.45 -3.29
N LEU A 27 -1.76 -3.76 -2.39
CA LEU A 27 -1.16 -2.95 -1.33
C LEU A 27 -1.61 -3.46 0.03
N LEU A 28 -0.75 -3.28 1.03
CA LEU A 28 -1.00 -3.67 2.41
C LEU A 28 -0.95 -2.45 3.33
N VAL A 29 -1.88 -2.36 4.27
CA VAL A 29 -1.84 -1.37 5.35
C VAL A 29 -1.79 -2.09 6.69
N LEU A 30 -0.74 -1.81 7.46
CA LEU A 30 -0.53 -2.37 8.78
C LEU A 30 -0.81 -1.31 9.86
N HIS A 31 -1.68 -1.67 10.78
CA HIS A 31 -2.03 -0.86 11.94
C HIS A 31 -1.48 -1.52 13.21
N GLY A 32 -0.59 -0.82 13.89
CA GLY A 32 0.05 -1.27 15.12
C GLY A 32 -0.83 -1.22 16.36
N PRO A 33 -0.22 -1.43 17.53
CA PRO A 33 -0.93 -1.55 18.82
C PRO A 33 -1.82 -0.34 19.15
N ASN A 34 -2.99 -0.63 19.70
CA ASN A 34 -3.97 0.35 20.18
C ASN A 34 -4.64 1.24 19.11
N LEU A 35 -4.35 1.04 17.81
CA LEU A 35 -4.99 1.82 16.75
C LEU A 35 -6.47 1.42 16.57
N ASN A 36 -6.85 0.21 16.95
CA ASN A 36 -8.25 -0.22 17.09
C ASN A 36 -9.09 0.65 18.05
N LEU A 37 -8.43 1.47 18.88
CA LEU A 37 -9.09 2.40 19.80
C LEU A 37 -9.21 3.83 19.25
N PHE A 38 -8.86 4.08 18.01
CA PHE A 38 -9.08 5.38 17.38
C PHE A 38 -10.56 5.81 17.48
N GLY A 39 -10.78 7.11 17.68
CA GLY A 39 -12.10 7.68 17.97
C GLY A 39 -12.52 7.61 19.44
N ARG A 40 -11.87 6.76 20.26
CA ARG A 40 -12.14 6.61 21.70
C ARG A 40 -11.01 7.15 22.58
N ARG A 41 -9.74 6.97 22.17
CA ARG A 41 -8.58 7.43 22.94
C ARG A 41 -8.11 8.81 22.45
N GLU A 42 -7.75 9.68 23.40
CA GLU A 42 -7.08 10.97 23.19
C GLU A 42 -7.63 11.78 21.99
N PRO A 43 -8.95 12.15 21.96
CA PRO A 43 -9.53 12.84 20.80
C PRO A 43 -8.86 14.17 20.45
N HIS A 44 -8.22 14.83 21.44
CA HIS A 44 -7.45 16.07 21.27
C HIS A 44 -6.14 15.88 20.45
N ILE A 45 -5.65 14.62 20.35
CA ILE A 45 -4.44 14.27 19.58
C ILE A 45 -4.81 13.62 18.24
N TYR A 46 -5.72 12.65 18.27
CA TYR A 46 -6.03 11.79 17.11
C TYR A 46 -7.35 12.14 16.42
N GLY A 47 -8.17 13.00 17.03
CA GLY A 47 -9.51 13.29 16.58
C GLY A 47 -10.51 12.19 16.95
N THR A 48 -11.70 12.25 16.37
CA THR A 48 -12.81 11.31 16.61
C THR A 48 -12.97 10.26 15.52
N THR A 49 -12.14 10.29 14.47
CA THR A 49 -12.19 9.32 13.37
C THR A 49 -11.74 7.95 13.87
N THR A 50 -12.59 6.94 13.69
CA THR A 50 -12.28 5.56 14.08
C THR A 50 -11.37 4.88 13.05
N LEU A 51 -10.73 3.75 13.44
CA LEU A 51 -9.93 2.96 12.50
C LEU A 51 -10.79 2.44 11.35
N ALA A 52 -11.99 1.94 11.63
CA ALA A 52 -12.92 1.47 10.59
C ALA A 52 -13.24 2.56 9.55
N GLN A 53 -13.47 3.81 10.00
CA GLN A 53 -13.68 4.93 9.10
C GLN A 53 -12.44 5.30 8.27
N ILE A 54 -11.24 5.08 8.82
CA ILE A 54 -9.99 5.25 8.06
C ILE A 54 -9.91 4.16 6.99
N ASP A 55 -10.17 2.91 7.33
CA ASP A 55 -10.14 1.79 6.39
C ASP A 55 -11.18 1.94 5.28
N GLU A 56 -12.39 2.42 5.59
CA GLU A 56 -13.40 2.76 4.59
C GLU A 56 -12.90 3.80 3.57
N LYS A 57 -12.24 4.87 4.05
CA LYS A 57 -11.64 5.89 3.19
C LYS A 57 -10.51 5.34 2.34
N LEU A 58 -9.69 4.45 2.90
CA LEU A 58 -8.59 3.80 2.18
C LEU A 58 -9.12 2.86 1.10
N HIS A 59 -10.15 2.05 1.40
CA HIS A 59 -10.78 1.18 0.40
C HIS A 59 -11.51 1.99 -0.71
N ALA A 60 -12.13 3.12 -0.37
CA ALA A 60 -12.70 4.01 -1.37
C ALA A 60 -11.63 4.55 -2.32
N LEU A 61 -10.52 5.05 -1.76
CA LEU A 61 -9.38 5.55 -2.52
C LEU A 61 -8.69 4.44 -3.34
N ALA A 62 -8.57 3.24 -2.80
CA ALA A 62 -7.98 2.10 -3.52
C ALA A 62 -8.77 1.76 -4.79
N ARG A 63 -10.12 1.85 -4.74
CA ARG A 63 -10.96 1.71 -5.94
C ARG A 63 -10.72 2.80 -6.98
N GLU A 64 -10.56 4.07 -6.54
CA GLU A 64 -10.23 5.19 -7.44
C GLU A 64 -8.86 5.02 -8.12
N LEU A 65 -7.90 4.40 -7.39
CA LEU A 65 -6.54 4.14 -7.88
C LEU A 65 -6.40 2.80 -8.63
N GLU A 66 -7.49 2.04 -8.77
CA GLU A 66 -7.51 0.72 -9.40
C GLU A 66 -6.50 -0.26 -8.79
N VAL A 67 -6.34 -0.22 -7.43
CA VAL A 67 -5.48 -1.11 -6.67
C VAL A 67 -6.30 -1.97 -5.71
N SER A 68 -5.81 -3.17 -5.42
CA SER A 68 -6.32 -4.01 -4.34
C SER A 68 -5.68 -3.62 -3.02
N LEU A 69 -6.45 -3.56 -1.95
CA LEU A 69 -5.97 -3.15 -0.65
C LEU A 69 -6.40 -4.14 0.43
N GLU A 70 -5.45 -4.52 1.27
CA GLU A 70 -5.72 -5.22 2.52
C GLU A 70 -5.31 -4.35 3.70
N CYS A 71 -6.20 -4.19 4.70
CA CYS A 71 -5.91 -3.53 5.96
C CYS A 71 -5.85 -4.59 7.07
N PHE A 72 -4.81 -4.55 7.90
CA PHE A 72 -4.60 -5.48 9.00
C PHE A 72 -4.18 -4.73 10.27
N GLN A 73 -4.84 -5.01 11.39
CA GLN A 73 -4.53 -4.42 12.70
C GLN A 73 -4.11 -5.51 13.68
N SER A 74 -3.06 -5.24 14.45
CA SER A 74 -2.69 -6.10 15.57
C SER A 74 -2.08 -5.31 16.73
N ASN A 75 -2.33 -5.77 17.94
CA ASN A 75 -1.64 -5.32 19.16
C ASN A 75 -0.34 -6.11 19.42
N HIS A 76 -0.05 -7.13 18.59
CA HIS A 76 1.13 -7.98 18.70
C HIS A 76 2.10 -7.70 17.56
N GLU A 77 3.36 -7.36 17.90
CA GLU A 77 4.42 -7.11 16.92
C GLU A 77 4.63 -8.30 15.99
N GLY A 78 4.72 -9.51 16.55
CA GLY A 78 4.90 -10.74 15.75
C GLY A 78 3.81 -10.94 14.70
N ALA A 79 2.54 -10.63 15.01
CA ALA A 79 1.47 -10.77 14.04
C ALA A 79 1.58 -9.76 12.87
N LEU A 80 2.15 -8.57 13.09
CA LEU A 80 2.45 -7.61 12.03
C LEU A 80 3.59 -8.12 11.14
N ILE A 81 4.61 -8.71 11.74
CA ILE A 81 5.74 -9.35 11.05
C ILE A 81 5.26 -10.53 10.21
N ASP A 82 4.50 -11.44 10.81
CA ASP A 82 3.92 -12.60 10.10
C ASP A 82 3.07 -12.16 8.91
N LYS A 83 2.33 -11.04 9.07
CA LYS A 83 1.54 -10.47 7.98
C LYS A 83 2.39 -9.93 6.83
N LEU A 84 3.53 -9.29 7.12
CA LEU A 84 4.51 -8.88 6.09
C LEU A 84 5.07 -10.10 5.36
N HIS A 85 5.54 -11.10 6.11
CA HIS A 85 6.13 -12.30 5.55
C HIS A 85 5.15 -13.10 4.67
N ALA A 86 3.88 -13.23 5.10
CA ALA A 86 2.85 -13.91 4.33
C ALA A 86 2.50 -13.20 3.00
N ASN A 87 2.88 -11.94 2.86
CA ASN A 87 2.59 -11.12 1.69
C ASN A 87 3.83 -10.77 0.85
N ILE A 88 5.00 -11.33 1.16
CA ILE A 88 6.28 -10.95 0.54
C ILE A 88 6.29 -11.08 -0.99
N ASP A 89 5.61 -12.11 -1.54
CA ASP A 89 5.56 -12.38 -2.97
C ASP A 89 4.28 -11.87 -3.64
N THR A 90 3.34 -11.31 -2.88
CA THR A 90 2.00 -10.99 -3.40
C THR A 90 1.64 -9.52 -3.36
N VAL A 91 2.36 -8.72 -2.58
CA VAL A 91 2.14 -7.28 -2.37
C VAL A 91 3.25 -6.50 -3.05
N GLN A 92 2.92 -5.34 -3.63
CA GLN A 92 3.86 -4.46 -4.31
C GLN A 92 4.19 -3.19 -3.52
N GLY A 93 3.56 -2.99 -2.36
CA GLY A 93 3.83 -1.84 -1.50
C GLY A 93 3.02 -1.90 -0.20
N ALA A 94 3.54 -1.29 0.87
CA ALA A 94 2.84 -1.27 2.14
C ALA A 94 2.90 0.09 2.84
N LEU A 95 1.85 0.39 3.62
CA LEU A 95 1.86 1.43 4.64
C LEU A 95 1.95 0.77 6.02
N VAL A 96 2.73 1.33 6.91
CA VAL A 96 2.77 0.91 8.31
C VAL A 96 2.55 2.10 9.23
N ASN A 97 1.58 2.00 10.11
CA ASN A 97 1.50 2.84 11.29
C ASN A 97 1.93 2.00 12.49
N PRO A 98 3.19 2.10 12.94
CA PRO A 98 3.72 1.24 13.99
C PRO A 98 3.18 1.59 15.37
N ALA A 99 2.53 2.73 15.54
CA ALA A 99 1.98 3.20 16.81
C ALA A 99 3.05 3.18 17.93
N GLY A 100 2.80 2.47 19.03
CA GLY A 100 3.77 2.34 20.12
C GLY A 100 5.05 1.59 19.75
N LEU A 101 5.07 0.81 18.68
CA LEU A 101 6.28 0.12 18.19
C LEU A 101 7.28 1.08 17.52
N THR A 102 6.87 2.31 17.24
CA THR A 102 7.73 3.36 16.63
C THR A 102 9.06 3.51 17.37
N GLN A 103 9.08 3.37 18.69
CA GLN A 103 10.27 3.61 19.53
C GLN A 103 11.02 2.34 19.94
N HIS A 104 10.45 1.14 19.77
CA HIS A 104 11.04 -0.08 20.28
C HIS A 104 10.75 -1.35 19.46
N GLY A 105 10.07 -1.24 18.32
CA GLY A 105 9.78 -2.37 17.42
C GLY A 105 10.99 -2.76 16.57
N VAL A 106 12.06 -3.25 17.18
CA VAL A 106 13.30 -3.63 16.49
C VAL A 106 13.05 -4.79 15.52
N ALA A 107 12.28 -5.78 15.93
CA ALA A 107 11.96 -6.93 15.08
C ALA A 107 11.08 -6.51 13.89
N LEU A 108 10.15 -5.57 14.08
CA LEU A 108 9.37 -4.99 12.99
C LEU A 108 10.23 -4.17 12.03
N HIS A 109 11.21 -3.40 12.55
CA HIS A 109 12.20 -2.70 11.71
C HIS A 109 12.92 -3.67 10.78
N ASP A 110 13.46 -4.75 11.32
CA ASP A 110 14.21 -5.74 10.56
C ASP A 110 13.31 -6.44 9.51
N ALA A 111 12.08 -6.75 9.89
CA ALA A 111 11.11 -7.33 8.97
C ALA A 111 10.78 -6.38 7.81
N ILE A 112 10.56 -5.08 8.08
CA ILE A 112 10.32 -4.08 7.04
C ILE A 112 11.51 -3.96 6.10
N LYS A 113 12.72 -3.93 6.63
CA LYS A 113 13.96 -3.82 5.86
C LYS A 113 14.19 -5.02 4.93
N ALA A 114 13.64 -6.18 5.27
CA ALA A 114 13.73 -7.39 4.46
C ALA A 114 12.70 -7.44 3.30
N MET A 115 11.73 -6.53 3.24
CA MET A 115 10.70 -6.55 2.20
C MET A 115 11.27 -6.14 0.84
N PRO A 116 10.91 -6.84 -0.25
CA PRO A 116 11.37 -6.51 -1.61
C PRO A 116 10.59 -5.35 -2.25
N PHE A 117 9.59 -4.82 -1.56
CA PHE A 117 8.74 -3.73 -2.02
C PHE A 117 8.85 -2.50 -1.11
N PRO A 118 8.51 -1.29 -1.60
CA PRO A 118 8.56 -0.09 -0.79
C PRO A 118 7.55 -0.14 0.37
N VAL A 119 7.98 0.36 1.52
CA VAL A 119 7.13 0.56 2.71
C VAL A 119 7.19 2.04 3.10
N LEU A 120 6.05 2.64 3.43
CA LEU A 120 5.95 3.98 4.00
C LEU A 120 5.47 3.91 5.45
N GLU A 121 6.10 4.70 6.32
CA GLU A 121 5.64 4.90 7.69
C GLU A 121 4.62 6.03 7.74
N VAL A 122 3.47 5.82 8.41
CA VAL A 122 2.43 6.84 8.54
C VAL A 122 2.02 7.04 10.00
N HIS A 123 1.81 8.31 10.38
CA HIS A 123 1.30 8.69 11.69
C HIS A 123 0.20 9.74 11.56
N MET A 124 -0.84 9.63 12.36
CA MET A 124 -1.88 10.67 12.42
C MET A 124 -1.37 11.94 13.10
N SER A 125 -0.64 11.80 14.20
CA SER A 125 -0.02 12.92 14.92
C SER A 125 1.34 13.29 14.32
N ASN A 126 1.76 14.53 14.50
CA ASN A 126 3.15 14.92 14.28
C ASN A 126 3.99 14.40 15.45
N ILE A 127 4.72 13.29 15.27
CA ILE A 127 5.49 12.67 16.35
C ILE A 127 6.64 13.56 16.81
N ALA A 128 7.21 14.39 15.93
CA ALA A 128 8.27 15.34 16.29
C ALA A 128 7.80 16.45 17.24
N ALA A 129 6.49 16.72 17.29
CA ALA A 129 5.89 17.69 18.20
C ALA A 129 5.31 17.06 19.48
N ARG A 130 5.54 15.76 19.69
CA ARG A 130 5.10 15.01 20.88
C ARG A 130 6.17 15.07 21.99
N GLU A 131 5.98 14.26 22.99
CA GLU A 131 6.94 14.08 24.08
C GLU A 131 8.32 13.66 23.52
N PRO A 132 9.45 14.10 24.07
CA PRO A 132 10.78 13.83 23.51
C PRO A 132 11.06 12.35 23.23
N TRP A 133 10.53 11.44 24.07
CA TRP A 133 10.71 10.00 23.90
C TRP A 133 9.87 9.42 22.73
N ARG A 134 8.89 10.17 22.21
CA ARG A 134 8.10 9.79 21.02
C ARG A 134 8.63 10.39 19.73
N ALA A 135 9.48 11.42 19.81
CA ALA A 135 9.91 12.18 18.64
C ALA A 135 10.86 11.41 17.72
N HIS A 136 11.43 10.31 18.20
CA HIS A 136 12.34 9.48 17.43
C HIS A 136 11.66 8.17 16.98
N SER A 137 11.72 7.88 15.68
CA SER A 137 11.27 6.61 15.14
C SER A 137 12.48 5.74 14.80
N ILE A 138 12.53 4.53 15.36
CA ILE A 138 13.50 3.51 14.93
C ILE A 138 13.03 2.81 13.65
N ILE A 139 11.77 2.95 13.26
CA ILE A 139 11.20 2.37 12.03
C ILE A 139 11.58 3.21 10.81
N SER A 140 11.66 4.53 10.94
CA SER A 140 11.92 5.44 9.82
C SER A 140 13.16 5.10 8.97
N PRO A 141 14.29 4.62 9.51
CA PRO A 141 15.43 4.19 8.70
C PRO A 141 15.18 2.97 7.83
N ALA A 142 14.16 2.17 8.12
CA ALA A 142 13.82 0.95 7.37
C ALA A 142 12.81 1.18 6.25
N VAL A 143 12.16 2.34 6.21
CA VAL A 143 11.10 2.65 5.23
C VAL A 143 11.60 3.58 4.12
N ARG A 144 10.83 3.67 3.04
CA ARG A 144 11.10 4.56 1.90
C ARG A 144 10.86 6.03 2.25
N GLY A 145 9.95 6.31 3.18
CA GLY A 145 9.59 7.66 3.59
C GLY A 145 8.54 7.66 4.71
N THR A 146 8.29 8.83 5.28
CA THR A 146 7.40 9.02 6.43
C THR A 146 6.40 10.14 6.18
N LEU A 147 5.12 9.92 6.51
CA LEU A 147 4.08 10.93 6.52
C LEU A 147 3.48 11.03 7.93
N GLN A 148 3.41 12.25 8.47
CA GLN A 148 2.93 12.46 9.83
C GLN A 148 2.23 13.81 10.03
N GLY A 149 1.36 13.91 11.04
CA GLY A 149 0.79 15.18 11.48
C GLY A 149 -0.47 15.64 10.73
N LEU A 150 -0.95 14.88 9.75
CA LEU A 150 -2.08 15.27 8.89
C LEU A 150 -3.40 14.56 9.27
N GLY A 151 -3.47 13.97 10.47
CA GLY A 151 -4.59 13.14 10.90
C GLY A 151 -4.75 11.91 9.98
N TRP A 152 -5.98 11.51 9.71
CA TRP A 152 -6.26 10.40 8.80
C TRP A 152 -5.77 10.65 7.35
N ARG A 153 -5.53 11.91 6.98
CA ARG A 153 -4.99 12.28 5.67
C ARG A 153 -3.57 11.78 5.43
N SER A 154 -2.79 11.54 6.49
CA SER A 154 -1.48 10.88 6.36
C SER A 154 -1.61 9.51 5.67
N TYR A 155 -2.67 8.76 6.00
CA TYR A 155 -2.94 7.46 5.37
C TYR A 155 -3.34 7.59 3.90
N THR A 156 -4.29 8.48 3.58
CA THR A 156 -4.75 8.62 2.19
C THR A 156 -3.68 9.22 1.27
N ALA A 157 -2.87 10.15 1.77
CA ALA A 157 -1.69 10.64 1.05
C ALA A 157 -0.66 9.51 0.86
N GLY A 158 -0.39 8.74 1.92
CA GLY A 158 0.49 7.59 1.86
C GLY A 158 0.03 6.54 0.85
N LEU A 159 -1.28 6.26 0.77
CA LEU A 159 -1.82 5.30 -0.18
C LEU A 159 -1.62 5.73 -1.64
N ARG A 160 -1.77 7.03 -1.95
CA ARG A 160 -1.46 7.55 -3.29
C ARG A 160 0.01 7.36 -3.64
N ILE A 161 0.90 7.79 -2.73
CA ILE A 161 2.35 7.70 -2.94
C ILE A 161 2.82 6.24 -3.07
N ILE A 162 2.32 5.33 -2.22
CA ILE A 162 2.76 3.93 -2.29
C ILE A 162 2.24 3.23 -3.54
N ALA A 163 1.07 3.61 -4.06
CA ALA A 163 0.56 3.12 -5.33
C ALA A 163 1.45 3.54 -6.51
N GLU A 164 1.92 4.79 -6.52
CA GLU A 164 2.89 5.31 -7.51
C GLU A 164 4.22 4.58 -7.43
N LEU A 165 4.81 4.45 -6.23
CA LEU A 165 6.07 3.73 -6.02
C LEU A 165 5.98 2.24 -6.40
N ALA A 166 4.85 1.60 -6.13
CA ALA A 166 4.60 0.22 -6.52
C ALA A 166 4.51 0.06 -8.05
N ALA A 167 3.93 1.03 -8.75
CA ALA A 167 3.87 1.05 -10.21
C ALA A 167 5.25 1.24 -10.85
N GLU A 168 6.09 2.12 -10.28
CA GLU A 168 7.47 2.37 -10.74
C GLU A 168 8.38 1.14 -10.56
N SER A 169 8.13 0.34 -9.53
CA SER A 169 8.93 -0.84 -9.20
C SER A 169 8.63 -2.06 -10.10
N ARG A 170 7.62 -1.98 -10.97
CA ARG A 170 7.31 -3.04 -11.93
C ARG A 170 8.37 -3.09 -13.03
N PRO A 171 8.89 -4.27 -13.41
CA PRO A 171 9.75 -4.37 -14.58
C PRO A 171 8.99 -3.87 -15.80
N THR A 172 9.54 -2.90 -16.49
CA THR A 172 9.08 -2.53 -17.84
C THR A 172 9.12 -3.77 -18.73
N PRO A 173 8.06 -4.09 -19.50
CA PRO A 173 8.15 -5.14 -20.50
C PRO A 173 9.36 -4.87 -21.37
N LYS A 174 10.29 -5.84 -21.49
CA LYS A 174 11.37 -5.75 -22.46
C LYS A 174 10.69 -5.62 -23.83
N GLU A 175 10.93 -4.50 -24.52
CA GLU A 175 10.60 -4.39 -25.93
C GLU A 175 11.25 -5.59 -26.62
N THR A 176 10.42 -6.52 -27.09
CA THR A 176 10.87 -7.57 -28.00
C THR A 176 11.18 -6.85 -29.32
N THR A 177 12.44 -6.49 -29.50
CA THR A 177 12.94 -6.04 -30.79
C THR A 177 12.74 -7.17 -31.80
N PRO A 178 12.13 -6.88 -32.96
CA PRO A 178 11.84 -7.87 -33.99
C PRO A 178 13.10 -8.46 -34.64
#